data_81e4e7710864670646167f4524a2469e
#
_entry.id   81e4e7710864670646167f4524a2469e
#
_cell.length_a   1.000
_cell.length_b   1.000
_cell.length_c   1.000
_cell.angle_alpha   90.00
_cell.angle_beta   90.00
_cell.angle_gamma   90.00
#
_symmetry.space_group_name_H-M   'P 1'
#
loop_
_entity.id
_entity.type
_entity.pdbx_description
1 polymer ?
#
loop_
_entity_poly.entity_id
_entity_poly.type
_entity_poly.pdbx_seq_one_letter_code
_entity_poly.pdbx_strand_id
1 'polypeptide(L)'
;TVRVDNIGNYPVLLFSSVVKNALSKQGEDPLFILSPPAARIDPGKSQLVRVMLADPPGLDKTRQQMRHIYFQEIPDMGEKSNQLKVNTRHRVVAIATPSALVENKSPWQTLHWQQNGHSIQVKNLSPYVIRLAPSITVQPSNQQFVLEQPYLLPGQTIGTRKSDRLTSPPSRLHFTPISNTGRAIPDITVNLAPIQ
;
A
#
# COMPACT_ATOMS: atom_id res chain seq x y z
N THR A 1 17.02 3.04 1.28
CA THR A 1 17.19 4.42 1.74
C THR A 1 16.16 5.29 1.05
N VAL A 2 15.50 6.17 1.83
CA VAL A 2 14.57 7.19 1.34
C VAL A 2 15.19 8.56 1.57
N ARG A 3 15.19 9.40 0.56
CA ARG A 3 15.61 10.80 0.66
C ARG A 3 14.38 11.66 0.88
N VAL A 4 14.43 12.54 1.88
CA VAL A 4 13.40 13.53 2.18
C VAL A 4 14.02 14.91 2.00
N ASP A 5 13.44 15.72 1.11
CA ASP A 5 13.92 17.07 0.79
C ASP A 5 12.96 18.09 1.41
N ASN A 6 13.50 19.06 2.17
CA ASN A 6 12.73 20.20 2.64
C ASN A 6 12.77 21.31 1.57
N ILE A 7 11.70 21.41 0.80
CA ILE A 7 11.53 22.45 -0.25
C ILE A 7 10.81 23.70 0.27
N GLY A 8 10.46 23.71 1.57
CA GLY A 8 9.80 24.85 2.22
C GLY A 8 10.78 25.92 2.67
N ASN A 9 10.24 27.01 3.23
CA ASN A 9 10.99 28.17 3.71
C ASN A 9 11.30 28.11 5.23
N TYR A 10 10.84 27.06 5.93
CA TYR A 10 11.04 26.87 7.36
C TYR A 10 11.71 25.53 7.62
N PRO A 11 12.48 25.41 8.72
CA PRO A 11 12.95 24.10 9.17
C PRO A 11 11.77 23.19 9.47
N VAL A 12 11.95 21.88 9.23
CA VAL A 12 10.95 20.87 9.56
C VAL A 12 11.55 19.82 10.50
N LEU A 13 10.74 19.33 11.43
CA LEU A 13 11.03 18.13 12.19
C LEU A 13 10.41 16.94 11.45
N LEU A 14 11.27 16.07 10.93
CA LEU A 14 10.87 14.82 10.29
C LEU A 14 10.77 13.72 11.34
N PHE A 15 9.63 13.02 11.38
CA PHE A 15 9.45 11.78 12.13
C PHE A 15 9.16 10.64 11.18
N SER A 16 9.91 9.54 11.33
CA SER A 16 9.77 8.33 10.50
C SER A 16 9.31 7.17 11.35
N SER A 17 8.28 6.45 10.91
CA SER A 17 7.71 5.31 11.64
C SER A 17 7.25 4.19 10.73
N VAL A 18 7.26 2.96 11.27
CA VAL A 18 6.74 1.76 10.59
C VAL A 18 5.45 1.34 11.23
N VAL A 19 4.46 0.97 10.40
CA VAL A 19 3.16 0.51 10.87
C VAL A 19 2.73 -0.71 10.04
N LYS A 20 2.30 -1.78 10.71
CA LYS A 20 1.84 -3.02 10.09
C LYS A 20 0.52 -2.81 9.34
N ASN A 21 -0.44 -2.16 10.01
CA ASN A 21 -1.74 -1.79 9.47
C ASN A 21 -2.24 -0.51 10.16
N ALA A 22 -3.38 0.01 9.72
CA ALA A 22 -3.94 1.25 10.27
C ALA A 22 -4.28 1.19 11.78
N LEU A 23 -4.42 -0.02 12.35
CA LEU A 23 -4.78 -0.24 13.76
C LEU A 23 -3.56 -0.55 14.64
N SER A 24 -2.37 -0.80 14.04
CA SER A 24 -1.15 -1.08 14.80
C SER A 24 -0.60 0.20 15.43
N LYS A 25 -0.15 0.12 16.67
CA LYS A 25 0.56 1.22 17.32
C LYS A 25 1.92 1.44 16.65
N GLN A 26 2.36 2.69 16.65
CA GLN A 26 3.65 3.08 16.13
C GLN A 26 4.78 2.45 16.95
N GLY A 27 5.77 1.85 16.28
CA GLY A 27 6.97 1.29 16.94
C GLY A 27 6.87 -0.16 17.41
N GLU A 28 5.70 -0.83 17.27
CA GLU A 28 5.53 -2.23 17.72
C GLU A 28 5.91 -3.28 16.66
N ASP A 29 6.32 -2.87 15.47
CA ASP A 29 6.64 -3.81 14.38
C ASP A 29 8.15 -3.89 14.14
N PRO A 30 8.78 -5.01 14.48
CA PRO A 30 10.23 -5.18 14.35
C PRO A 30 10.68 -5.50 12.92
N LEU A 31 9.80 -5.53 11.91
CA LEU A 31 10.17 -5.95 10.54
C LEU A 31 11.14 -4.97 9.86
N PHE A 32 10.93 -3.66 10.05
CA PHE A 32 11.81 -2.63 9.51
C PHE A 32 12.28 -1.68 10.60
N ILE A 33 13.56 -1.32 10.53
CA ILE A 33 14.20 -0.30 11.37
C ILE A 33 14.48 0.92 10.50
N LEU A 34 14.11 2.10 10.98
CA LEU A 34 14.37 3.38 10.32
C LEU A 34 15.47 4.13 11.05
N SER A 35 16.45 4.66 10.32
CA SER A 35 17.55 5.43 10.91
C SER A 35 17.92 6.65 10.05
N PRO A 36 17.90 7.87 10.61
CA PRO A 36 17.36 8.21 11.92
C PRO A 36 15.82 8.18 11.97
N PRO A 37 15.18 7.87 13.12
CA PRO A 37 13.72 7.90 13.24
C PRO A 37 13.17 9.33 13.34
N ALA A 38 14.01 10.28 13.74
CA ALA A 38 13.68 11.70 13.77
C ALA A 38 14.89 12.54 13.34
N ALA A 39 14.64 13.65 12.64
CA ALA A 39 15.66 14.59 12.22
C ALA A 39 15.07 15.98 11.98
N ARG A 40 15.88 17.02 12.20
CA ARG A 40 15.60 18.39 11.75
C ARG A 40 16.17 18.56 10.34
N ILE A 41 15.37 19.12 9.43
CA ILE A 41 15.80 19.42 8.06
C ILE A 41 15.59 20.91 7.82
N ASP A 42 16.69 21.64 7.63
CA ASP A 42 16.64 23.07 7.33
C ASP A 42 16.15 23.32 5.89
N PRO A 43 15.67 24.53 5.57
CA PRO A 43 15.22 24.89 4.22
C PRO A 43 16.27 24.57 3.14
N GLY A 44 15.84 23.92 2.06
CA GLY A 44 16.71 23.52 0.94
C GLY A 44 17.67 22.36 1.26
N LYS A 45 17.57 21.74 2.45
CA LYS A 45 18.39 20.58 2.84
C LYS A 45 17.60 19.29 2.72
N SER A 46 18.34 18.17 2.75
CA SER A 46 17.79 16.81 2.64
C SER A 46 18.23 15.95 3.80
N GLN A 47 17.38 14.99 4.17
CA GLN A 47 17.71 13.91 5.10
C GLN A 47 17.58 12.56 4.39
N LEU A 48 18.59 11.71 4.54
CA LEU A 48 18.52 10.31 4.14
C LEU A 48 18.05 9.47 5.32
N VAL A 49 16.95 8.74 5.15
CA VAL A 49 16.46 7.78 6.12
C VAL A 49 16.75 6.37 5.59
N ARG A 50 17.56 5.62 6.30
CA ARG A 50 17.84 4.22 5.99
C ARG A 50 16.65 3.36 6.44
N VAL A 51 16.21 2.46 5.56
CA VAL A 51 15.21 1.44 5.84
C VAL A 51 15.94 0.11 5.86
N MET A 52 16.00 -0.53 7.01
CA MET A 52 16.73 -1.78 7.23
C MET A 52 15.74 -2.87 7.60
N LEU A 53 15.91 -4.09 7.03
CA LEU A 53 15.15 -5.27 7.44
C LEU A 53 15.73 -5.80 8.76
N ALA A 54 14.88 -6.00 9.76
CA ALA A 54 15.32 -6.45 11.09
C ALA A 54 15.46 -7.97 11.21
N ASP A 55 14.93 -8.75 10.29
CA ASP A 55 14.89 -10.23 10.30
C ASP A 55 14.56 -10.83 11.69
N PRO A 56 13.39 -10.48 12.28
CA PRO A 56 13.05 -10.95 13.62
C PRO A 56 12.86 -12.47 13.67
N PRO A 57 13.11 -13.12 14.81
CA PRO A 57 12.82 -14.54 14.99
C PRO A 57 11.38 -14.87 14.65
N GLY A 58 11.17 -15.96 13.90
CA GLY A 58 9.82 -16.39 13.48
C GLY A 58 9.25 -15.64 12.27
N LEU A 59 10.05 -14.80 11.60
CA LEU A 59 9.66 -14.18 10.34
C LEU A 59 9.33 -15.27 9.30
N ASP A 60 8.14 -15.20 8.71
CA ASP A 60 7.76 -16.12 7.63
C ASP A 60 8.60 -15.80 6.37
N LYS A 61 9.52 -16.70 6.04
CA LYS A 61 10.44 -16.59 4.89
C LYS A 61 9.88 -17.24 3.61
N THR A 62 8.60 -17.65 3.61
CA THR A 62 7.97 -18.28 2.45
C THR A 62 7.13 -17.32 1.62
N ARG A 63 6.83 -16.13 2.15
CA ARG A 63 5.98 -15.13 1.51
C ARG A 63 6.45 -13.69 1.74
N GLN A 64 6.06 -12.80 0.86
CA GLN A 64 6.30 -11.36 1.04
C GLN A 64 5.51 -10.81 2.22
N GLN A 65 6.09 -9.82 2.89
CA GLN A 65 5.45 -9.05 3.95
C GLN A 65 5.47 -7.56 3.62
N MET A 66 4.39 -6.87 3.89
CA MET A 66 4.23 -5.45 3.60
C MET A 66 4.06 -4.64 4.88
N ARG A 67 4.66 -3.45 4.90
CA ARG A 67 4.48 -2.43 5.92
C ARG A 67 4.27 -1.08 5.29
N HIS A 68 3.64 -0.18 6.03
CA HIS A 68 3.58 1.22 5.70
C HIS A 68 4.65 1.97 6.50
N ILE A 69 5.48 2.73 5.80
CA ILE A 69 6.40 3.68 6.39
C ILE A 69 5.76 5.06 6.27
N TYR A 70 5.70 5.76 7.38
CA TYR A 70 5.21 7.11 7.44
C TYR A 70 6.37 8.07 7.68
N PHE A 71 6.39 9.14 6.88
CA PHE A 71 7.24 10.30 7.06
C PHE A 71 6.33 11.47 7.40
N GLN A 72 6.40 11.93 8.65
CA GLN A 72 5.60 13.05 9.13
C GLN A 72 6.49 14.27 9.27
N GLU A 73 6.09 15.36 8.65
CA GLU A 73 6.77 16.64 8.68
C GLU A 73 5.98 17.60 9.56
N ILE A 74 6.67 18.18 10.54
CA ILE A 74 6.13 19.21 11.44
C ILE A 74 6.94 20.49 11.22
N PRO A 75 6.37 21.56 10.62
CA PRO A 75 7.07 22.81 10.40
C PRO A 75 7.44 23.47 11.74
N ASP A 76 8.71 23.86 11.88
CA ASP A 76 9.22 24.66 13.01
C ASP A 76 9.15 26.16 12.63
N MET A 77 7.98 26.75 12.82
CA MET A 77 7.68 28.15 12.45
C MET A 77 7.85 29.14 13.61
N GLY A 78 8.32 28.65 14.77
CA GLY A 78 8.36 29.47 15.99
C GLY A 78 6.96 29.82 16.54
N GLU A 79 6.90 30.71 17.51
CA GLU A 79 5.66 31.11 18.23
C GLU A 79 4.88 32.28 17.59
N LYS A 80 4.93 32.45 16.26
CA LYS A 80 4.14 33.52 15.62
C LYS A 80 2.65 33.20 15.64
N SER A 81 1.86 34.06 16.31
CA SER A 81 0.47 33.81 16.69
C SER A 81 -0.59 33.75 15.56
N ASN A 82 -0.26 34.11 14.33
CA ASN A 82 -1.22 34.20 13.22
C ASN A 82 -0.86 33.31 12.01
N GLN A 83 -0.31 32.10 12.24
CA GLN A 83 0.06 31.20 11.15
C GLN A 83 -0.64 29.86 11.29
N LEU A 84 -1.18 29.34 10.19
CA LEU A 84 -1.70 27.99 10.11
C LEU A 84 -0.52 27.01 9.98
N LYS A 85 -0.35 26.13 10.96
CA LYS A 85 0.64 25.03 10.88
C LYS A 85 -0.02 23.83 10.22
N VAL A 86 0.43 23.45 9.02
CA VAL A 86 -0.02 22.26 8.32
C VAL A 86 1.02 21.16 8.48
N ASN A 87 0.63 20.07 9.14
CA ASN A 87 1.46 18.88 9.26
C ASN A 87 1.21 17.96 8.06
N THR A 88 2.26 17.63 7.33
CA THR A 88 2.19 16.70 6.21
C THR A 88 2.64 15.32 6.63
N ARG A 89 1.93 14.28 6.17
CA ARG A 89 2.28 12.90 6.42
C ARG A 89 2.27 12.10 5.12
N HIS A 90 3.45 11.66 4.71
CA HIS A 90 3.63 10.81 3.54
C HIS A 90 3.60 9.34 3.93
N ARG A 91 2.91 8.52 3.14
CA ARG A 91 2.84 7.07 3.33
C ARG A 91 3.51 6.36 2.17
N VAL A 92 4.52 5.55 2.48
CA VAL A 92 5.27 4.74 1.52
C VAL A 92 5.06 3.27 1.85
N VAL A 93 4.92 2.43 0.83
CA VAL A 93 4.85 0.97 0.98
C VAL A 93 6.26 0.39 0.97
N ALA A 94 6.58 -0.42 1.96
CA ALA A 94 7.78 -1.25 2.02
C ALA A 94 7.39 -2.73 1.98
N ILE A 95 8.00 -3.49 1.06
CA ILE A 95 7.77 -4.93 0.91
C ILE A 95 9.08 -5.67 1.18
N ALA A 96 9.07 -6.54 2.20
CA ALA A 96 10.13 -7.48 2.45
C ALA A 96 9.91 -8.72 1.58
N THR A 97 10.90 -9.03 0.74
CA THR A 97 10.88 -10.23 -0.12
C THR A 97 11.94 -11.20 0.36
N PRO A 98 11.57 -12.42 0.79
CA PRO A 98 12.51 -13.45 1.15
C PRO A 98 13.44 -13.80 -0.02
N SER A 99 14.73 -14.01 0.26
CA SER A 99 15.71 -14.32 -0.79
C SER A 99 15.46 -15.64 -1.52
N ALA A 100 14.80 -16.60 -0.86
CA ALA A 100 14.41 -17.88 -1.44
C ALA A 100 13.14 -17.80 -2.33
N LEU A 101 12.42 -16.67 -2.28
CA LEU A 101 11.20 -16.52 -3.08
C LEU A 101 11.57 -16.14 -4.52
N VAL A 102 11.20 -17.02 -5.47
CA VAL A 102 11.46 -16.79 -6.90
C VAL A 102 10.77 -15.51 -7.37
N GLU A 103 11.46 -14.69 -8.16
CA GLU A 103 10.87 -13.47 -8.71
C GLU A 103 9.68 -13.81 -9.62
N ASN A 104 8.53 -13.18 -9.38
CA ASN A 104 7.37 -13.23 -10.25
C ASN A 104 7.02 -11.80 -10.70
N LYS A 105 7.13 -11.54 -11.99
CA LYS A 105 6.87 -10.22 -12.60
C LYS A 105 5.37 -9.96 -12.81
N SER A 106 4.53 -11.00 -12.71
CA SER A 106 3.08 -10.91 -12.94
C SER A 106 2.26 -11.64 -11.88
N PRO A 107 2.48 -11.38 -10.57
CA PRO A 107 1.82 -12.13 -9.51
C PRO A 107 0.29 -11.96 -9.48
N TRP A 108 -0.23 -10.91 -10.09
CA TRP A 108 -1.67 -10.65 -10.23
C TRP A 108 -2.40 -11.69 -11.10
N GLN A 109 -1.70 -12.48 -11.89
CA GLN A 109 -2.31 -13.58 -12.67
C GLN A 109 -2.86 -14.69 -11.78
N THR A 110 -2.43 -14.77 -10.52
CA THR A 110 -2.92 -15.75 -9.53
C THR A 110 -4.11 -15.24 -8.72
N LEU A 111 -4.60 -14.02 -9.00
CA LEU A 111 -5.77 -13.49 -8.34
C LEU A 111 -7.01 -14.29 -8.75
N HIS A 112 -7.75 -14.74 -7.74
CA HIS A 112 -9.01 -15.43 -7.93
C HIS A 112 -10.17 -14.48 -7.66
N TRP A 113 -10.87 -14.10 -8.72
CA TRP A 113 -12.00 -13.20 -8.69
C TRP A 113 -13.31 -13.98 -8.67
N GLN A 114 -14.23 -13.59 -7.81
CA GLN A 114 -15.55 -14.21 -7.71
C GLN A 114 -16.63 -13.20 -7.35
N GLN A 115 -17.84 -13.48 -7.79
CA GLN A 115 -19.02 -12.76 -7.29
C GLN A 115 -19.39 -13.33 -5.92
N ASN A 116 -19.77 -12.45 -4.99
CA ASN A 116 -20.32 -12.81 -3.69
C ASN A 116 -21.60 -11.99 -3.44
N GLY A 117 -22.75 -12.59 -3.73
CA GLY A 117 -24.03 -11.88 -3.71
C GLY A 117 -24.02 -10.69 -4.68
N HIS A 118 -24.20 -9.48 -4.15
CA HIS A 118 -24.19 -8.24 -4.93
C HIS A 118 -22.83 -7.54 -4.99
N SER A 119 -21.76 -8.17 -4.53
CA SER A 119 -20.41 -7.62 -4.50
C SER A 119 -19.42 -8.50 -5.26
N ILE A 120 -18.23 -7.96 -5.50
CA ILE A 120 -17.08 -8.70 -6.03
C ILE A 120 -16.09 -8.94 -4.92
N GLN A 121 -15.53 -10.14 -4.88
CA GLN A 121 -14.41 -10.49 -4.02
C GLN A 121 -13.21 -10.95 -4.84
N VAL A 122 -12.03 -10.72 -4.30
CA VAL A 122 -10.76 -11.18 -4.87
C VAL A 122 -9.89 -11.81 -3.78
N LYS A 123 -9.33 -12.97 -4.10
CA LYS A 123 -8.40 -13.71 -3.23
C LYS A 123 -7.03 -13.77 -3.87
N ASN A 124 -6.00 -13.49 -3.08
CA ASN A 124 -4.61 -13.67 -3.48
C ASN A 124 -4.12 -15.05 -3.05
N LEU A 125 -3.95 -15.95 -4.02
CA LEU A 125 -3.45 -17.32 -3.76
C LEU A 125 -1.92 -17.42 -3.80
N SER A 126 -1.22 -16.32 -4.10
CA SER A 126 0.23 -16.31 -4.24
C SER A 126 0.96 -15.95 -2.95
N PRO A 127 2.28 -16.21 -2.87
CA PRO A 127 3.11 -15.72 -1.77
C PRO A 127 3.54 -14.25 -1.92
N TYR A 128 3.04 -13.53 -2.91
CA TYR A 128 3.42 -12.14 -3.19
C TYR A 128 2.37 -11.16 -2.69
N VAL A 129 2.81 -9.96 -2.35
CA VAL A 129 1.93 -8.80 -2.16
C VAL A 129 1.52 -8.29 -3.53
N ILE A 130 0.21 -8.21 -3.79
CA ILE A 130 -0.32 -7.72 -5.06
C ILE A 130 -0.95 -6.37 -4.82
N ARG A 131 -0.53 -5.37 -5.60
CA ARG A 131 -1.05 -4.01 -5.54
C ARG A 131 -1.92 -3.74 -6.76
N LEU A 132 -3.06 -3.07 -6.55
CA LEU A 132 -4.05 -2.77 -7.57
C LEU A 132 -4.41 -1.28 -7.53
N ALA A 133 -4.90 -0.75 -8.65
CA ALA A 133 -5.67 0.49 -8.62
C ALA A 133 -6.91 0.28 -7.73
N PRO A 134 -7.41 1.34 -7.08
CA PRO A 134 -8.51 1.19 -6.12
C PRO A 134 -9.84 0.81 -6.77
N SER A 135 -10.01 1.01 -8.08
CA SER A 135 -11.26 0.74 -8.81
C SER A 135 -11.12 -0.41 -9.79
N ILE A 136 -12.21 -1.15 -9.95
CA ILE A 136 -12.40 -2.19 -10.94
C ILE A 136 -13.66 -1.89 -11.75
N THR A 137 -13.76 -2.40 -12.99
CA THR A 137 -14.93 -2.23 -13.85
C THR A 137 -15.49 -3.60 -14.25
N VAL A 138 -16.79 -3.82 -14.08
CA VAL A 138 -17.45 -5.08 -14.44
C VAL A 138 -18.23 -4.96 -15.74
N GLN A 139 -18.21 -6.03 -16.52
CA GLN A 139 -18.93 -6.14 -17.79
C GLN A 139 -20.10 -7.12 -17.65
N PRO A 140 -21.25 -6.91 -18.35
CA PRO A 140 -21.47 -5.94 -19.43
C PRO A 140 -21.92 -4.55 -18.97
N SER A 141 -22.21 -4.36 -17.69
CA SER A 141 -22.83 -3.11 -17.17
C SER A 141 -21.91 -1.88 -17.21
N ASN A 142 -20.60 -2.03 -17.40
CA ASN A 142 -19.58 -0.98 -17.22
C ASN A 142 -19.59 -0.33 -15.83
N GLN A 143 -20.15 -1.01 -14.85
CA GLN A 143 -20.24 -0.51 -13.49
C GLN A 143 -18.87 -0.54 -12.81
N GLN A 144 -18.52 0.58 -12.16
CA GLN A 144 -17.28 0.68 -11.38
C GLN A 144 -17.54 0.33 -9.94
N PHE A 145 -16.59 -0.41 -9.35
CA PHE A 145 -16.56 -0.79 -7.95
C PHE A 145 -15.24 -0.35 -7.33
N VAL A 146 -15.27 0.04 -6.06
CA VAL A 146 -14.07 0.41 -5.32
C VAL A 146 -13.69 -0.72 -4.36
N LEU A 147 -12.45 -1.19 -4.45
CA LEU A 147 -11.91 -2.19 -3.53
C LEU A 147 -11.80 -1.62 -2.11
N GLU A 148 -11.99 -2.46 -1.10
CA GLU A 148 -11.83 -2.09 0.31
C GLU A 148 -10.43 -1.54 0.61
N GLN A 149 -9.42 -2.07 -0.11
CA GLN A 149 -8.04 -1.59 -0.07
C GLN A 149 -7.32 -1.87 -1.40
N PRO A 150 -6.31 -1.05 -1.79
CA PRO A 150 -5.63 -1.16 -3.09
C PRO A 150 -4.47 -2.17 -3.08
N TYR A 151 -4.53 -3.20 -2.25
CA TYR A 151 -3.52 -4.27 -2.18
C TYR A 151 -4.11 -5.53 -1.55
N LEU A 152 -3.48 -6.67 -1.85
CA LEU A 152 -3.75 -7.96 -1.21
C LEU A 152 -2.46 -8.54 -0.67
N LEU A 153 -2.47 -8.90 0.60
CA LEU A 153 -1.41 -9.71 1.20
C LEU A 153 -1.51 -11.16 0.75
N PRO A 154 -0.44 -11.96 0.86
CA PRO A 154 -0.49 -13.40 0.59
C PRO A 154 -1.61 -14.10 1.36
N GLY A 155 -2.46 -14.84 0.66
CA GLY A 155 -3.60 -15.57 1.21
C GLY A 155 -4.83 -14.70 1.56
N GLN A 156 -4.75 -13.36 1.42
CA GLN A 156 -5.84 -12.47 1.78
C GLN A 156 -6.98 -12.49 0.75
N THR A 157 -8.20 -12.33 1.27
CA THR A 157 -9.41 -12.04 0.48
C THR A 157 -9.89 -10.65 0.85
N ILE A 158 -10.24 -9.84 -0.15
CA ILE A 158 -10.86 -8.52 0.02
C ILE A 158 -12.10 -8.43 -0.87
N GLY A 159 -13.03 -7.55 -0.49
CA GLY A 159 -14.24 -7.25 -1.26
C GLY A 159 -14.22 -5.85 -1.88
N THR A 160 -15.31 -5.56 -2.58
CA THR A 160 -15.67 -4.18 -2.94
C THR A 160 -16.40 -3.52 -1.77
N ARG A 161 -16.43 -2.19 -1.77
CA ARG A 161 -17.13 -1.43 -0.70
C ARG A 161 -18.60 -1.83 -0.62
N LYS A 162 -19.15 -1.83 0.59
CA LYS A 162 -20.55 -2.24 0.84
C LYS A 162 -21.60 -1.36 0.15
N SER A 163 -21.24 -0.13 -0.21
CA SER A 163 -22.11 0.79 -0.99
C SER A 163 -22.30 0.35 -2.44
N ASP A 164 -21.34 -0.42 -2.97
CA ASP A 164 -21.30 -0.81 -4.37
C ASP A 164 -22.10 -2.10 -4.55
N ARG A 165 -23.15 -2.07 -5.39
CA ARG A 165 -24.01 -3.23 -5.64
C ARG A 165 -24.07 -3.54 -7.13
N LEU A 166 -23.93 -4.81 -7.48
CA LEU A 166 -24.15 -5.30 -8.83
C LEU A 166 -25.60 -5.09 -9.25
N THR A 167 -25.79 -4.49 -10.42
CA THR A 167 -27.12 -4.28 -11.04
C THR A 167 -27.50 -5.39 -12.01
N SER A 168 -26.50 -6.17 -12.47
CA SER A 168 -26.68 -7.32 -13.35
C SER A 168 -25.57 -8.34 -13.11
N PRO A 169 -25.76 -9.63 -13.47
CA PRO A 169 -24.71 -10.62 -13.36
C PRO A 169 -23.47 -10.23 -14.18
N PRO A 170 -22.28 -10.17 -13.57
CA PRO A 170 -21.05 -9.85 -14.26
C PRO A 170 -20.51 -11.07 -14.99
N SER A 171 -19.98 -10.88 -16.21
CA SER A 171 -19.30 -11.94 -16.97
C SER A 171 -17.79 -11.75 -17.03
N ARG A 172 -17.35 -10.50 -17.00
CA ARG A 172 -15.94 -10.10 -17.05
C ARG A 172 -15.67 -8.95 -16.11
N LEU A 173 -14.41 -8.79 -15.77
CA LEU A 173 -13.92 -7.74 -14.88
C LEU A 173 -12.61 -7.20 -15.46
N HIS A 174 -12.45 -5.88 -15.40
CA HIS A 174 -11.21 -5.16 -15.70
C HIS A 174 -10.60 -4.61 -14.42
N PHE A 175 -9.30 -4.78 -14.26
CA PHE A 175 -8.54 -4.21 -13.14
C PHE A 175 -7.14 -3.81 -13.59
N THR A 176 -6.54 -2.85 -12.89
CA THR A 176 -5.21 -2.33 -13.16
C THR A 176 -4.22 -2.77 -12.07
N PRO A 177 -3.29 -3.68 -12.36
CA PRO A 177 -2.20 -3.98 -11.44
C PRO A 177 -1.24 -2.79 -11.28
N ILE A 178 -0.62 -2.69 -10.11
CA ILE A 178 0.43 -1.72 -9.82
C ILE A 178 1.75 -2.47 -9.61
N SER A 179 2.76 -2.13 -10.38
CA SER A 179 4.09 -2.74 -10.30
C SER A 179 4.77 -2.49 -8.95
N ASN A 180 5.84 -3.21 -8.66
CA ASN A 180 6.67 -3.01 -7.45
C ASN A 180 7.25 -1.59 -7.37
N THR A 181 7.46 -0.93 -8.51
CA THR A 181 7.92 0.47 -8.59
C THR A 181 6.80 1.51 -8.48
N GLY A 182 5.54 1.08 -8.30
CA GLY A 182 4.39 1.98 -8.16
C GLY A 182 3.76 2.44 -9.48
N ARG A 183 4.17 1.88 -10.62
CA ARG A 183 3.60 2.21 -11.93
C ARG A 183 2.39 1.34 -12.22
N ALA A 184 1.34 1.95 -12.79
CA ALA A 184 0.23 1.21 -13.35
C ALA A 184 0.67 0.34 -14.52
N ILE A 185 0.18 -0.89 -14.56
CA ILE A 185 0.34 -1.83 -15.67
C ILE A 185 -0.94 -1.73 -16.51
N PRO A 186 -0.90 -1.97 -17.83
CA PRO A 186 -2.11 -1.97 -18.64
C PRO A 186 -3.21 -2.84 -18.04
N ASP A 187 -4.45 -2.41 -18.21
CA ASP A 187 -5.63 -3.08 -17.65
C ASP A 187 -5.71 -4.54 -18.09
N ILE A 188 -6.06 -5.38 -17.15
CA ILE A 188 -6.22 -6.81 -17.33
C ILE A 188 -7.70 -7.15 -17.26
N THR A 189 -8.14 -7.99 -18.21
CA THR A 189 -9.48 -8.53 -18.25
C THR A 189 -9.46 -9.98 -17.78
N VAL A 190 -10.35 -10.34 -16.86
CA VAL A 190 -10.57 -11.71 -16.42
C VAL A 190 -12.05 -12.07 -16.55
N ASN A 191 -12.32 -13.35 -16.83
CA ASN A 191 -13.67 -13.87 -16.74
C ASN A 191 -14.04 -14.11 -15.29
N LEU A 192 -15.26 -13.78 -14.91
CA LEU A 192 -15.83 -14.14 -13.61
C LEU A 192 -16.53 -15.49 -13.75
N ALA A 193 -16.20 -16.42 -12.88
CA ALA A 193 -16.94 -17.68 -12.81
C ALA A 193 -18.40 -17.40 -12.40
N PRO A 194 -19.40 -18.02 -13.03
CA PRO A 194 -20.77 -17.95 -12.55
C PRO A 194 -20.84 -18.50 -11.14
N ILE A 195 -21.78 -17.98 -10.34
CA ILE A 195 -22.09 -18.51 -9.01
C ILE A 195 -22.61 -19.94 -9.21
N GLN A 196 -21.96 -20.91 -8.56
CA GLN A 196 -22.52 -22.26 -8.41
C GLN A 196 -23.60 -22.26 -7.34
#